data_15272959a2bf23a57b117f8f487d5d5d
#
_entry.id   15272959a2bf23a57b117f8f487d5d5d
#
_cell.length_a   1.000
_cell.length_b   1.000
_cell.length_c   1.000
_cell.angle_alpha   90.00
_cell.angle_beta   90.00
_cell.angle_gamma   90.00
#
_symmetry.space_group_name_H-M   'P 1'
#
loop_
_entity.id
_entity.type
_entity.pdbx_description
1 polymer ?
#
loop_
_entity_poly.entity_id
_entity_poly.type
_entity_poly.pdbx_seq_one_letter_code
_entity_poly.pdbx_strand_id
1 'polypeptide(L)'
;MVARGEIWWMEAADDKSRPVLIVSRDAANEAMRRVVVALVTRTVRPAPSQLPLGRSEGLYVDSVANFDDLMSVPKSLLVRRLGSLGPRLHELCDTLRAMSDC
;
A
#
# COMPACT_ATOMS: atom_id res chain seq x y z
N MET A 1 8.13 -13.11 1.45
CA MET A 1 8.20 -12.22 2.64
C MET A 1 7.75 -10.82 2.24
N VAL A 2 6.87 -10.23 3.04
CA VAL A 2 6.26 -8.92 2.76
C VAL A 2 7.15 -7.83 3.36
N ALA A 3 7.43 -6.78 2.58
CA ALA A 3 8.27 -5.66 3.04
C ALA A 3 7.57 -4.32 2.83
N ARG A 4 7.87 -3.36 3.71
CA ARG A 4 7.34 -2.01 3.65
C ARG A 4 7.64 -1.36 2.29
N GLY A 5 6.63 -0.75 1.69
CA GLY A 5 6.77 -0.09 0.40
C GLY A 5 6.56 -1.00 -0.80
N GLU A 6 6.35 -2.29 -0.58
CA GLU A 6 5.98 -3.20 -1.66
C GLU A 6 4.50 -3.04 -2.02
N ILE A 7 4.20 -3.27 -3.29
CA ILE A 7 2.82 -3.32 -3.77
C ILE A 7 2.49 -4.78 -4.06
N TRP A 8 1.40 -5.25 -3.46
CA TRP A 8 0.94 -6.62 -3.57
C TRP A 8 -0.49 -6.67 -4.08
N TRP A 9 -0.79 -7.72 -4.84
CA TRP A 9 -2.17 -8.08 -5.15
C TRP A 9 -2.77 -8.76 -3.95
N MET A 10 -3.85 -8.20 -3.44
CA MET A 10 -4.59 -8.76 -2.32
C MET A 10 -5.86 -9.39 -2.83
N GLU A 11 -6.06 -10.67 -2.54
CA GLU A 11 -7.32 -11.36 -2.80
C GLU A 11 -8.20 -11.30 -1.57
N ALA A 12 -9.39 -10.74 -1.75
CA ALA A 12 -10.37 -10.64 -0.69
C ALA A 12 -11.68 -11.27 -1.15
N ALA A 13 -12.49 -11.69 -0.18
CA ALA A 13 -13.84 -12.18 -0.48
C ALA A 13 -14.69 -11.07 -1.10
N ASP A 14 -15.76 -11.44 -1.80
CA ASP A 14 -16.75 -10.51 -2.36
C ASP A 14 -16.20 -9.60 -3.46
N ASP A 15 -15.29 -10.10 -4.30
CA ASP A 15 -14.74 -9.39 -5.46
C ASP A 15 -14.04 -8.06 -5.10
N LYS A 16 -13.54 -7.94 -3.88
CA LYS A 16 -12.81 -6.75 -3.43
C LYS A 16 -11.30 -6.89 -3.59
N SER A 17 -10.87 -7.83 -4.43
CA SER A 17 -9.45 -8.02 -4.73
C SER A 17 -8.89 -6.79 -5.43
N ARG A 18 -7.71 -6.35 -4.99
CA ARG A 18 -7.08 -5.12 -5.50
C ARG A 18 -5.61 -5.04 -5.12
N PRO A 19 -4.85 -4.15 -5.77
CA PRO A 19 -3.51 -3.85 -5.29
C PRO A 19 -3.56 -3.12 -3.94
N VAL A 20 -2.56 -3.37 -3.11
CA VAL A 20 -2.37 -2.66 -1.83
C VAL A 20 -0.90 -2.32 -1.66
N LEU A 21 -0.64 -1.22 -0.94
CA LEU A 21 0.71 -0.81 -0.57
C LEU A 21 0.97 -1.20 0.88
N ILE A 22 2.08 -1.88 1.13
CA ILE A 22 2.47 -2.28 2.48
C ILE A 22 3.01 -1.06 3.23
N VAL A 23 2.32 -0.67 4.30
CA VAL A 23 2.63 0.52 5.07
C VAL A 23 3.34 0.19 6.38
N SER A 24 3.03 -0.95 7.00
CA SER A 24 3.64 -1.34 8.26
C SER A 24 5.14 -1.59 8.13
N ARG A 25 5.87 -1.27 9.19
CA ARG A 25 7.34 -1.39 9.21
C ARG A 25 7.77 -2.85 9.18
N ASP A 26 8.96 -3.12 8.65
CA ASP A 26 9.45 -4.47 8.39
C ASP A 26 9.57 -5.32 9.66
N ALA A 27 9.97 -4.74 10.78
CA ALA A 27 10.03 -5.48 12.04
C ALA A 27 8.67 -6.05 12.44
N ALA A 28 7.60 -5.26 12.25
CA ALA A 28 6.24 -5.72 12.51
C ALA A 28 5.79 -6.74 11.46
N ASN A 29 6.17 -6.53 10.18
CA ASN A 29 5.82 -7.44 9.08
C ASN A 29 6.40 -8.85 9.29
N GLU A 30 7.58 -8.95 9.88
CA GLU A 30 8.18 -10.26 10.19
C GLU A 30 7.50 -10.93 11.37
N ALA A 31 7.19 -10.16 12.43
CA ALA A 31 6.71 -10.69 13.70
C ALA A 31 5.22 -11.01 13.71
N MET A 32 4.42 -10.29 12.93
CA MET A 32 2.97 -10.34 12.98
C MET A 32 2.40 -11.14 11.82
N ARG A 33 1.24 -11.75 12.03
CA ARG A 33 0.49 -12.44 10.96
C ARG A 33 -0.30 -11.46 10.10
N ARG A 34 -0.44 -10.24 10.55
CA ARG A 34 -1.18 -9.19 9.87
C ARG A 34 -0.24 -8.07 9.51
N VAL A 35 -0.57 -7.35 8.45
CA VAL A 35 0.15 -6.15 8.02
C VAL A 35 -0.83 -5.02 7.79
N VAL A 36 -0.35 -3.78 7.93
CA VAL A 36 -1.16 -2.61 7.62
C VAL A 36 -0.88 -2.22 6.17
N VAL A 37 -1.95 -2.04 5.41
CA VAL A 37 -1.88 -1.68 4.00
C VAL A 37 -2.71 -0.44 3.72
N ALA A 38 -2.31 0.31 2.68
CA ALA A 38 -3.11 1.36 2.08
C ALA A 38 -3.75 0.79 0.82
N LEU A 39 -5.06 0.99 0.67
CA LEU A 39 -5.76 0.53 -0.52
C LEU A 39 -5.36 1.35 -1.73
N VAL A 40 -5.12 0.68 -2.85
CA VAL A 40 -4.77 1.33 -4.11
C VAL A 40 -6.04 1.50 -4.94
N THR A 41 -6.27 2.72 -5.42
CA THR A 41 -7.45 3.07 -6.21
C THR A 41 -7.05 3.87 -7.43
N ARG A 42 -7.86 3.80 -8.47
CA ARG A 42 -7.71 4.66 -9.67
C ARG A 42 -8.35 6.03 -9.49
N THR A 43 -9.15 6.19 -8.45
CA THR A 43 -9.82 7.48 -8.17
C THR A 43 -8.82 8.42 -7.53
N VAL A 44 -8.26 9.32 -8.34
CA VAL A 44 -7.28 10.30 -7.90
C VAL A 44 -7.99 11.53 -7.39
N ARG A 45 -7.64 11.96 -6.17
CA ARG A 45 -8.14 13.20 -5.56
C ARG A 45 -6.93 14.02 -5.14
N PRO A 46 -6.99 15.35 -5.23
CA PRO A 46 -5.88 16.21 -4.81
C PRO A 46 -5.82 16.28 -3.27
N ALA A 47 -5.23 15.27 -2.67
CA ALA A 47 -5.08 15.17 -1.22
C ALA A 47 -3.65 14.75 -0.88
N PRO A 48 -3.02 15.37 0.14
CA PRO A 48 -1.65 15.01 0.54
C PRO A 48 -1.56 13.60 1.14
N SER A 49 -2.69 13.00 1.50
CA SER A 49 -2.77 11.62 1.99
C SER A 49 -2.86 10.59 0.86
N GLN A 50 -2.77 11.01 -0.40
CA GLN A 50 -2.73 10.12 -1.55
C GLN A 50 -1.33 10.09 -2.16
N LEU A 51 -0.76 8.89 -2.29
CA LEU A 51 0.57 8.68 -2.87
C LEU A 51 0.42 8.14 -4.30
N PRO A 52 0.84 8.91 -5.32
CA PRO A 52 0.72 8.45 -6.71
C PRO A 52 1.58 7.23 -6.98
N LEU A 53 1.01 6.29 -7.73
CA LEU A 53 1.66 5.06 -8.15
C LEU A 53 1.37 4.83 -9.64
N GLY A 54 2.29 4.18 -10.32
CA GLY A 54 2.13 3.89 -11.73
C GLY A 54 2.98 2.69 -12.18
N ARG A 55 3.41 2.73 -13.42
CA ARG A 55 4.18 1.61 -14.03
C ARG A 55 5.50 1.35 -13.32
N SER A 56 6.17 2.40 -12.86
CA SER A 56 7.44 2.25 -12.14
C SER A 56 7.28 1.44 -10.85
N GLU A 57 6.08 1.39 -10.29
CA GLU A 57 5.78 0.65 -9.07
C GLU A 57 5.06 -0.69 -9.35
N GLY A 58 4.90 -1.06 -10.63
CA GLY A 58 4.33 -2.35 -11.00
C GLY A 58 2.85 -2.33 -11.33
N LEU A 59 2.25 -1.16 -11.55
CA LEU A 59 0.84 -1.03 -11.90
C LEU A 59 0.66 -0.67 -13.37
N TYR A 60 -0.38 -1.21 -14.00
CA TYR A 60 -0.66 -0.94 -15.43
C TYR A 60 -1.25 0.43 -15.67
N VAL A 61 -1.94 1.00 -14.71
CA VAL A 61 -2.62 2.30 -14.84
C VAL A 61 -2.22 3.20 -13.68
N ASP A 62 -2.26 4.51 -13.94
CA ASP A 62 -2.01 5.50 -12.91
C ASP A 62 -3.04 5.35 -11.81
N SER A 63 -2.54 5.29 -10.59
CA SER A 63 -3.32 4.99 -9.40
C SER A 63 -2.78 5.79 -8.22
N VAL A 64 -3.44 5.68 -7.09
CA VAL A 64 -2.95 6.24 -5.83
C VAL A 64 -3.13 5.23 -4.71
N ALA A 65 -2.17 5.21 -3.78
CA ALA A 65 -2.37 4.56 -2.50
C ALA A 65 -3.05 5.56 -1.57
N ASN A 66 -4.22 5.21 -1.07
CA ASN A 66 -5.01 6.11 -0.24
C ASN A 66 -4.75 5.86 1.23
N PHE A 67 -3.99 6.76 1.87
CA PHE A 67 -3.63 6.61 3.28
C PHE A 67 -4.78 6.97 4.22
N ASP A 68 -5.88 7.52 3.71
CA ASP A 68 -7.10 7.68 4.50
C ASP A 68 -7.86 6.35 4.63
N ASP A 69 -7.47 5.33 3.86
CA ASP A 69 -8.06 3.99 3.85
C ASP A 69 -7.02 2.93 4.22
N LEU A 70 -6.49 3.02 5.43
CA LEU A 70 -5.57 2.00 5.94
C LEU A 70 -6.35 0.84 6.53
N MET A 71 -5.85 -0.38 6.28
CA MET A 71 -6.45 -1.61 6.79
C MET A 71 -5.39 -2.53 7.35
N SER A 72 -5.73 -3.23 8.41
CA SER A 72 -4.95 -4.38 8.88
C SER A 72 -5.51 -5.62 8.20
N VAL A 73 -4.68 -6.36 7.48
CA VAL A 73 -5.10 -7.55 6.75
C VAL A 73 -4.18 -8.73 7.06
N PRO A 74 -4.71 -9.97 7.00
CA PRO A 74 -3.87 -11.15 7.11
C PRO A 74 -2.88 -11.23 5.95
N LYS A 75 -1.63 -11.58 6.22
CA LYS A 75 -0.62 -11.78 5.17
C LYS A 75 -1.07 -12.82 4.13
N SER A 76 -1.88 -13.80 4.54
CA SER A 76 -2.37 -14.84 3.64
C SER A 76 -3.21 -14.33 2.48
N LEU A 77 -3.74 -13.11 2.57
CA LEU A 77 -4.49 -12.50 1.48
C LEU A 77 -3.57 -11.89 0.41
N LEU A 78 -2.30 -11.70 0.71
CA LEU A 78 -1.33 -11.13 -0.22
C LEU A 78 -0.74 -12.26 -1.06
N VAL A 79 -1.18 -12.37 -2.31
CA VAL A 79 -0.88 -13.56 -3.12
C VAL A 79 0.18 -13.35 -4.17
N ARG A 80 0.43 -12.09 -4.58
CA ARG A 80 1.43 -11.79 -5.60
C ARG A 80 2.02 -10.41 -5.41
N ARG A 81 3.36 -10.33 -5.40
CA ARG A 81 4.06 -9.07 -5.39
C ARG A 81 4.01 -8.44 -6.79
N LEU A 82 3.56 -7.19 -6.87
CA LEU A 82 3.45 -6.46 -8.13
C LEU A 82 4.66 -5.56 -8.38
N GLY A 83 5.19 -4.96 -7.33
CA GLY A 83 6.31 -4.04 -7.43
C GLY A 83 6.63 -3.42 -6.09
N SER A 84 7.27 -2.24 -6.13
CA SER A 84 7.62 -1.52 -4.91
C SER A 84 7.82 -0.04 -5.18
N LEU A 85 7.86 0.76 -4.12
CA LEU A 85 8.22 2.18 -4.21
C LEU A 85 9.69 2.37 -4.58
N GLY A 86 10.55 1.39 -4.28
CA GLY A 86 11.98 1.50 -4.56
C GLY A 86 12.59 2.76 -3.92
N PRO A 87 13.28 3.62 -4.71
CA PRO A 87 13.90 4.83 -4.17
C PRO A 87 12.90 5.87 -3.65
N ARG A 88 11.60 5.69 -3.91
CA ARG A 88 10.54 6.57 -3.42
C ARG A 88 10.03 6.19 -2.04
N LEU A 89 10.68 5.26 -1.34
CA LEU A 89 10.19 4.77 -0.03
C LEU A 89 10.00 5.91 0.97
N HIS A 90 10.85 6.96 0.92
CA HIS A 90 10.71 8.12 1.80
C HIS A 90 9.36 8.83 1.63
N GLU A 91 8.75 8.77 0.44
CA GLU A 91 7.44 9.39 0.19
C GLU A 91 6.32 8.72 0.97
N LEU A 92 6.48 7.43 1.31
CA LEU A 92 5.52 6.73 2.17
C LEU A 92 5.44 7.40 3.54
N CYS A 93 6.58 7.70 4.15
CA CYS A 93 6.61 8.37 5.45
C CYS A 93 6.05 9.79 5.36
N ASP A 94 6.34 10.51 4.29
CA ASP A 94 5.81 11.86 4.08
C ASP A 94 4.29 11.85 3.98
N THR A 95 3.75 10.88 3.23
CA THR A 95 2.29 10.73 3.06
C THR A 95 1.63 10.33 4.38
N LEU A 96 2.27 9.44 5.13
CA LEU A 96 1.76 9.00 6.42
C LEU A 96 1.71 10.17 7.42
N ARG A 97 2.71 11.04 7.42
CA ARG A 97 2.71 12.25 8.24
C ARG A 97 1.59 13.20 7.84
N ALA A 98 1.36 13.38 6.54
CA ALA A 98 0.29 14.24 6.05
C ALA A 98 -1.09 13.72 6.47
N MET A 99 -1.28 12.40 6.45
CA MET A 99 -2.53 11.76 6.84
C MET A 99 -2.79 11.91 8.35
N SER A 100 -1.74 11.85 9.14
CA SER A 100 -1.83 11.85 10.61
C SER A 100 -1.40 13.18 11.23
N ASP A 101 -1.39 14.26 10.48
CA ASP A 101 -0.96 15.58 10.94
C ASP A 101 -1.85 16.05 12.10
N CYS A 102 -1.22 16.11 13.29
CA CYS A 102 -1.89 16.49 14.51
C CYS A 102 -1.45 17.88 14.94
#